data_63c53c3606ee18f0d760c4f3f43a81d0
#
_entry.id   63c53c3606ee18f0d760c4f3f43a81d0
#
_cell.length_a   1.000
_cell.length_b   1.000
_cell.length_c   1.000
_cell.angle_alpha   90.00
_cell.angle_beta   90.00
_cell.angle_gamma   90.00
#
_symmetry.space_group_name_H-M   'P 1'
#
loop_
_entity.id
_entity.type
_entity.pdbx_description
1 polymer ?
#
loop_
_entity_poly.entity_id
_entity_poly.type
_entity_poly.pdbx_seq_one_letter_code
_entity_poly.pdbx_strand_id
1 'polypeptide(L)'
;MEVPSGPETAETTSLVSRTVRVPDRPFRAVLAAADRPRTVWDAPDEPTVIGSGIAATVSADGPGRFGAVRRAADELFSTGDVHAGTEAARPRLFGGFAFHDDGASGPPWEGFPAARFVLPRVQVTAAEGGSWLTVNAVGDDATAAAVTERLEQERDRLTELDADPSGDGKPGIARRERPTDATAWREGVSAAVDRIRAGDLRKVVLAQALEVGLASELSLPAVLDCLGDRYPDCFRFLVEPESGG
;
A
#
# COMPACT_ATOMS: atom_id res chain seq x y z
N MET A 1 41.16 18.08 -13.21
CA MET A 1 40.88 18.33 -11.79
C MET A 1 39.45 18.86 -11.76
N GLU A 2 38.52 17.92 -11.75
CA GLU A 2 37.07 18.17 -11.76
C GLU A 2 36.63 18.51 -10.33
N VAL A 3 36.00 19.65 -10.17
CA VAL A 3 35.42 20.12 -8.91
C VAL A 3 34.15 19.28 -8.70
N PRO A 4 33.94 18.56 -7.58
CA PRO A 4 32.71 17.90 -7.31
C PRO A 4 31.59 18.94 -7.10
N SER A 5 30.53 18.83 -7.88
CA SER A 5 29.28 19.58 -7.67
C SER A 5 28.84 19.44 -6.22
N GLY A 6 28.64 20.56 -5.57
CA GLY A 6 28.13 20.59 -4.21
C GLY A 6 26.75 20.00 -4.09
N PRO A 7 26.27 19.67 -2.87
CA PRO A 7 24.96 19.10 -2.66
C PRO A 7 23.90 20.06 -3.22
N GLU A 8 23.09 19.52 -4.11
CA GLU A 8 21.85 20.15 -4.57
C GLU A 8 21.03 20.47 -3.32
N THR A 9 20.74 21.74 -3.13
CA THR A 9 19.92 22.23 -2.02
C THR A 9 18.59 21.49 -2.09
N ALA A 10 18.33 20.59 -1.14
CA ALA A 10 17.04 19.97 -0.97
C ALA A 10 16.01 21.09 -0.75
N GLU A 11 15.16 21.34 -1.73
CA GLU A 11 14.00 22.20 -1.57
C GLU A 11 13.20 21.67 -0.38
N THR A 12 12.91 22.55 0.58
CA THR A 12 12.18 22.19 1.80
C THR A 12 10.76 21.84 1.38
N THR A 13 10.51 20.56 1.16
CA THR A 13 9.24 20.05 0.67
C THR A 13 8.23 20.08 1.81
N SER A 14 7.40 21.12 1.87
CA SER A 14 6.41 21.31 2.93
C SER A 14 5.19 20.42 2.70
N LEU A 15 4.83 19.63 3.71
CA LEU A 15 3.57 18.87 3.76
C LEU A 15 2.45 19.77 4.29
N VAL A 16 1.33 19.83 3.59
CA VAL A 16 0.07 20.37 4.10
C VAL A 16 -0.98 19.25 4.13
N SER A 17 -1.61 19.08 5.28
CA SER A 17 -2.63 18.04 5.49
C SER A 17 -3.84 18.61 6.21
N ARG A 18 -5.03 18.31 5.69
CA ARG A 18 -6.32 18.71 6.28
C ARG A 18 -7.24 17.51 6.36
N THR A 19 -7.96 17.43 7.48
CA THR A 19 -8.89 16.32 7.76
C THR A 19 -10.25 16.82 8.16
N VAL A 20 -11.29 16.13 7.71
CA VAL A 20 -12.67 16.34 8.11
C VAL A 20 -13.36 15.03 8.40
N ARG A 21 -14.32 15.06 9.32
CA ARG A 21 -15.21 13.92 9.56
C ARG A 21 -16.18 13.77 8.40
N VAL A 22 -16.43 12.52 7.97
CA VAL A 22 -17.33 12.18 6.87
C VAL A 22 -18.30 11.08 7.29
N PRO A 23 -19.44 10.92 6.60
CA PRO A 23 -20.31 9.77 6.79
C PRO A 23 -19.58 8.47 6.49
N ASP A 24 -19.92 7.42 7.22
CA ASP A 24 -19.41 6.08 6.95
C ASP A 24 -19.85 5.62 5.56
N ARG A 25 -18.93 5.00 4.83
CA ARG A 25 -19.17 4.45 3.51
C ARG A 25 -18.64 3.01 3.46
N PRO A 26 -19.30 2.10 2.72
CA PRO A 26 -18.81 0.74 2.57
C PRO A 26 -17.37 0.72 2.02
N PHE A 27 -16.50 -0.11 2.62
CA PHE A 27 -15.11 -0.29 2.22
C PHE A 27 -14.95 -0.46 0.70
N ARG A 28 -15.76 -1.35 0.12
CA ARG A 28 -15.73 -1.68 -1.30
C ARG A 28 -16.05 -0.45 -2.17
N ALA A 29 -17.02 0.37 -1.79
CA ALA A 29 -17.39 1.58 -2.53
C ALA A 29 -16.25 2.60 -2.53
N VAL A 30 -15.65 2.86 -1.37
CA VAL A 30 -14.52 3.78 -1.23
C VAL A 30 -13.32 3.30 -2.06
N LEU A 31 -12.97 2.02 -1.97
CA LEU A 31 -11.83 1.48 -2.70
C LEU A 31 -12.05 1.43 -4.22
N ALA A 32 -13.28 1.17 -4.67
CA ALA A 32 -13.62 1.18 -6.09
C ALA A 32 -13.52 2.59 -6.69
N ALA A 33 -13.88 3.62 -5.92
CA ALA A 33 -13.81 5.03 -6.35
C ALA A 33 -12.43 5.66 -6.20
N ALA A 34 -11.49 5.01 -5.50
CA ALA A 34 -10.15 5.53 -5.26
C ALA A 34 -9.31 5.56 -6.55
N ASP A 35 -8.61 6.69 -6.78
CA ASP A 35 -7.69 6.85 -7.90
C ASP A 35 -6.42 6.01 -7.67
N ARG A 36 -5.85 5.49 -8.77
CA ARG A 36 -4.59 4.73 -8.71
C ARG A 36 -3.36 5.65 -8.58
N PRO A 37 -2.28 5.16 -7.98
CA PRO A 37 -2.17 3.89 -7.26
C PRO A 37 -2.91 3.94 -5.93
N ARG A 38 -3.49 2.81 -5.56
CA ARG A 38 -4.24 2.67 -4.31
C ARG A 38 -3.41 1.99 -3.25
N THR A 39 -3.69 2.34 -2.00
CA THR A 39 -3.15 1.64 -0.83
C THR A 39 -4.29 1.27 0.11
N VAL A 40 -4.18 0.13 0.75
CA VAL A 40 -5.10 -0.30 1.80
C VAL A 40 -4.28 -0.85 2.96
N TRP A 41 -4.67 -0.48 4.15
CA TRP A 41 -4.25 -1.10 5.38
C TRP A 41 -5.47 -1.37 6.23
N ASP A 42 -5.67 -2.63 6.54
CA ASP A 42 -6.77 -3.07 7.37
C ASP A 42 -6.27 -4.21 8.27
N ALA A 43 -6.24 -3.95 9.56
CA ALA A 43 -5.72 -4.84 10.57
C ALA A 43 -6.74 -4.98 11.71
N PRO A 44 -6.80 -6.13 12.38
CA PRO A 44 -7.63 -6.31 13.54
C PRO A 44 -7.33 -5.25 14.61
N ASP A 45 -8.38 -4.67 15.18
CA ASP A 45 -8.29 -3.67 16.26
C ASP A 45 -7.56 -2.36 15.90
N GLU A 46 -7.30 -2.12 14.60
CA GLU A 46 -6.71 -0.89 14.10
C GLU A 46 -7.66 -0.16 13.14
N PRO A 47 -7.46 1.15 12.91
CA PRO A 47 -8.20 1.86 11.88
C PRO A 47 -7.94 1.26 10.49
N THR A 48 -9.03 1.02 9.72
CA THR A 48 -8.92 0.71 8.30
C THR A 48 -8.60 1.98 7.52
N VAL A 49 -7.60 1.93 6.67
CA VAL A 49 -7.16 3.08 5.87
C VAL A 49 -7.13 2.72 4.39
N ILE A 50 -7.78 3.55 3.58
CA ILE A 50 -7.74 3.49 2.11
C ILE A 50 -7.07 4.76 1.61
N GLY A 51 -5.97 4.60 0.88
CA GLY A 51 -5.25 5.68 0.22
C GLY A 51 -5.49 5.70 -1.28
N SER A 52 -5.58 6.90 -1.85
CA SER A 52 -5.86 7.20 -3.26
C SER A 52 -4.83 8.18 -3.81
N GLY A 53 -4.20 7.83 -4.92
CA GLY A 53 -3.15 8.63 -5.56
C GLY A 53 -1.93 8.86 -4.65
N ILE A 54 -1.00 9.69 -5.11
CA ILE A 54 0.26 9.99 -4.42
C ILE A 54 0.41 11.49 -4.20
N ALA A 55 0.70 11.89 -2.97
CA ALA A 55 1.18 13.24 -2.63
C ALA A 55 2.70 13.29 -2.55
N ALA A 56 3.33 12.25 -2.01
CA ALA A 56 4.79 12.13 -1.95
C ALA A 56 5.22 10.67 -1.98
N THR A 57 6.45 10.44 -2.46
CA THR A 57 7.11 9.13 -2.44
C THR A 57 8.43 9.24 -1.68
N VAL A 58 8.68 8.30 -0.78
CA VAL A 58 9.96 8.09 -0.12
C VAL A 58 10.55 6.79 -0.62
N SER A 59 11.70 6.85 -1.28
CA SER A 59 12.41 5.67 -1.80
C SER A 59 13.85 5.64 -1.29
N ALA A 60 14.38 4.45 -1.13
CA ALA A 60 15.78 4.24 -0.77
C ALA A 60 16.27 2.86 -1.23
N ASP A 61 17.56 2.74 -1.45
CA ASP A 61 18.22 1.52 -1.89
C ASP A 61 19.38 1.13 -0.96
N GLY A 62 19.87 -0.09 -1.15
CA GLY A 62 21.04 -0.61 -0.45
C GLY A 62 20.84 -0.91 1.03
N PRO A 63 21.92 -1.25 1.77
CA PRO A 63 21.85 -1.69 3.17
C PRO A 63 21.40 -0.60 4.14
N GLY A 64 21.53 0.68 3.76
CA GLY A 64 21.10 1.83 4.56
C GLY A 64 19.63 2.23 4.42
N ARG A 65 18.85 1.55 3.57
CA ARG A 65 17.49 1.93 3.17
C ARG A 65 16.51 2.13 4.33
N PHE A 66 16.59 1.30 5.37
CA PHE A 66 15.72 1.44 6.56
C PHE A 66 15.93 2.79 7.27
N GLY A 67 17.19 3.15 7.49
CA GLY A 67 17.53 4.43 8.12
C GLY A 67 17.25 5.63 7.22
N ALA A 68 17.44 5.47 5.91
CA ALA A 68 17.14 6.51 4.94
C ALA A 68 15.64 6.83 4.88
N VAL A 69 14.80 5.80 4.76
CA VAL A 69 13.33 5.97 4.79
C VAL A 69 12.87 6.62 6.10
N ARG A 70 13.40 6.18 7.24
CA ARG A 70 13.01 6.78 8.52
C ARG A 70 13.34 8.26 8.60
N ARG A 71 14.55 8.64 8.19
CA ARG A 71 14.94 10.08 8.18
C ARG A 71 14.06 10.89 7.25
N ALA A 72 13.81 10.42 6.04
CA ALA A 72 12.95 11.11 5.09
C ALA A 72 11.49 11.23 5.59
N ALA A 73 10.97 10.21 6.26
CA ALA A 73 9.66 10.27 6.89
C ALA A 73 9.63 11.28 8.06
N ASP A 74 10.65 11.25 8.93
CA ASP A 74 10.77 12.20 10.04
C ASP A 74 10.86 13.65 9.51
N GLU A 75 11.60 13.90 8.45
CA GLU A 75 11.71 15.21 7.81
C GLU A 75 10.38 15.66 7.22
N LEU A 76 9.70 14.80 6.46
CA LEU A 76 8.41 15.07 5.84
C LEU A 76 7.34 15.48 6.88
N PHE A 77 7.28 14.78 8.00
CA PHE A 77 6.25 15.03 9.02
C PHE A 77 6.62 16.12 10.02
N SER A 78 7.91 16.34 10.30
CA SER A 78 8.36 17.38 11.26
C SER A 78 8.15 18.79 10.76
N THR A 79 8.17 19.01 9.44
CA THR A 79 7.98 20.31 8.81
C THR A 79 6.54 20.54 8.34
N GLY A 80 5.65 19.55 8.53
CA GLY A 80 4.30 19.54 8.01
C GLY A 80 3.31 20.43 8.78
N ASP A 81 2.47 21.15 8.05
CA ASP A 81 1.26 21.80 8.55
C ASP A 81 0.09 20.80 8.55
N VAL A 82 -0.02 20.01 9.63
CA VAL A 82 -0.94 18.87 9.74
C VAL A 82 -2.08 19.17 10.72
N HIS A 83 -3.31 19.21 10.21
CA HIS A 83 -4.53 19.36 11.00
C HIS A 83 -5.40 18.10 10.86
N ALA A 84 -5.17 17.11 11.69
CA ALA A 84 -5.80 15.80 11.61
C ALA A 84 -7.09 15.64 12.44
N GLY A 85 -7.29 16.47 13.46
CA GLY A 85 -8.44 16.40 14.34
C GLY A 85 -8.50 15.18 15.27
N THR A 86 -7.91 14.04 14.85
CA THR A 86 -7.78 12.80 15.62
C THR A 86 -6.51 12.05 15.22
N GLU A 87 -5.95 11.26 16.13
CA GLU A 87 -4.75 10.45 15.87
C GLU A 87 -5.00 9.40 14.77
N ALA A 88 -6.20 8.82 14.74
CA ALA A 88 -6.55 7.81 13.74
C ALA A 88 -6.48 8.32 12.29
N ALA A 89 -6.78 9.62 12.09
CA ALA A 89 -6.85 10.24 10.75
C ALA A 89 -5.57 10.96 10.34
N ARG A 90 -4.48 10.87 11.12
CA ARG A 90 -3.19 11.44 10.73
C ARG A 90 -2.70 10.88 9.39
N PRO A 91 -2.00 11.70 8.58
CA PRO A 91 -1.39 11.22 7.35
C PRO A 91 -0.38 10.10 7.65
N ARG A 92 -0.36 9.08 6.79
CA ARG A 92 0.48 7.89 6.95
C ARG A 92 1.19 7.54 5.65
N LEU A 93 2.39 7.02 5.77
CA LEU A 93 3.14 6.43 4.67
C LEU A 93 2.82 4.93 4.57
N PHE A 94 2.54 4.47 3.36
CA PHE A 94 2.27 3.06 3.05
C PHE A 94 3.31 2.54 2.08
N GLY A 95 3.86 1.38 2.35
CA GLY A 95 4.88 0.80 1.50
C GLY A 95 5.59 -0.37 2.13
N GLY A 96 6.79 -0.65 1.65
CA GLY A 96 7.55 -1.78 2.13
C GLY A 96 9.01 -1.74 1.75
N PHE A 97 9.70 -2.75 2.24
CA PHE A 97 11.11 -3.00 1.97
C PHE A 97 11.25 -4.35 1.26
N ALA A 98 12.12 -4.42 0.27
CA ALA A 98 12.58 -5.69 -0.26
C ALA A 98 13.38 -6.44 0.82
N PHE A 99 13.31 -7.77 0.79
CA PHE A 99 14.06 -8.62 1.71
C PHE A 99 15.58 -8.47 1.53
N HIS A 100 16.04 -8.33 0.28
CA HIS A 100 17.45 -8.10 -0.07
C HIS A 100 17.72 -6.63 -0.39
N ASP A 101 18.99 -6.22 -0.19
CA ASP A 101 19.45 -4.84 -0.37
C ASP A 101 19.34 -4.36 -1.83
N ASP A 102 19.53 -5.27 -2.76
CA ASP A 102 19.47 -5.00 -4.21
C ASP A 102 18.03 -4.94 -4.76
N GLY A 103 17.04 -5.14 -3.88
CA GLY A 103 15.65 -5.26 -4.30
C GLY A 103 15.36 -6.59 -5.00
N ALA A 104 14.20 -6.68 -5.62
CA ALA A 104 13.84 -7.78 -6.48
C ALA A 104 13.64 -7.25 -7.92
N SER A 105 14.08 -8.02 -8.92
CA SER A 105 13.94 -7.66 -10.33
C SER A 105 13.04 -8.66 -11.06
N GLY A 106 12.33 -8.17 -12.09
CA GLY A 106 11.40 -8.96 -12.90
C GLY A 106 10.08 -9.30 -12.20
N PRO A 107 9.17 -9.92 -12.96
CA PRO A 107 7.84 -10.25 -12.46
C PRO A 107 7.87 -11.17 -11.23
N PRO A 108 6.99 -10.97 -10.24
CA PRO A 108 5.93 -9.96 -10.15
C PRO A 108 6.35 -8.65 -9.46
N TRP A 109 7.65 -8.39 -9.29
CA TRP A 109 8.19 -7.30 -8.45
C TRP A 109 8.50 -6.02 -9.22
N GLU A 110 8.16 -5.96 -10.50
CA GLU A 110 8.29 -4.73 -11.29
C GLU A 110 7.52 -3.57 -10.66
N GLY A 111 8.16 -2.39 -10.56
CA GLY A 111 7.59 -1.23 -9.88
C GLY A 111 7.73 -1.22 -8.35
N PHE A 112 8.41 -2.24 -7.76
CA PHE A 112 8.71 -2.30 -6.32
C PHE A 112 10.23 -2.22 -6.09
N PRO A 113 10.80 -1.04 -5.85
CA PRO A 113 12.23 -0.88 -5.53
C PRO A 113 12.58 -1.46 -4.15
N ALA A 114 13.87 -1.42 -3.77
CA ALA A 114 14.35 -1.97 -2.50
C ALA A 114 13.67 -1.39 -1.25
N ALA A 115 13.28 -0.11 -1.31
CA ALA A 115 12.38 0.50 -0.35
C ALA A 115 11.53 1.56 -1.04
N ARG A 116 10.22 1.51 -0.84
CA ARG A 116 9.31 2.53 -1.35
C ARG A 116 8.12 2.69 -0.41
N PHE A 117 7.86 3.95 -0.06
CA PHE A 117 6.70 4.35 0.74
C PHE A 117 6.02 5.53 0.07
N VAL A 118 4.71 5.53 0.04
CA VAL A 118 3.90 6.60 -0.52
C VAL A 118 3.07 7.26 0.56
N LEU A 119 2.97 8.57 0.52
CA LEU A 119 1.95 9.35 1.20
C LEU A 119 0.77 9.48 0.23
N PRO A 120 -0.40 8.91 0.51
CA PRO A 120 -1.56 9.08 -0.35
C PRO A 120 -1.97 10.55 -0.45
N ARG A 121 -2.44 10.95 -1.63
CA ARG A 121 -3.03 12.29 -1.81
C ARG A 121 -4.33 12.45 -1.06
N VAL A 122 -5.15 11.40 -1.09
CA VAL A 122 -6.40 11.31 -0.35
C VAL A 122 -6.37 10.05 0.50
N GLN A 123 -6.77 10.17 1.75
CA GLN A 123 -6.84 9.07 2.69
C GLN A 123 -8.23 9.04 3.32
N VAL A 124 -8.92 7.92 3.23
CA VAL A 124 -10.15 7.66 3.98
C VAL A 124 -9.82 6.69 5.11
N THR A 125 -10.11 7.09 6.33
CA THR A 125 -9.86 6.30 7.54
C THR A 125 -11.16 5.98 8.23
N ALA A 126 -11.44 4.70 8.45
CA ALA A 126 -12.54 4.23 9.29
C ALA A 126 -11.97 3.68 10.60
N ALA A 127 -12.46 4.18 11.74
CA ALA A 127 -12.00 3.78 13.06
C ALA A 127 -13.17 3.76 14.05
N GLU A 128 -12.89 3.34 15.28
CA GLU A 128 -13.85 3.50 16.37
C GLU A 128 -14.24 4.99 16.52
N GLY A 129 -15.51 5.30 16.42
CA GLY A 129 -16.03 6.67 16.50
C GLY A 129 -16.31 7.35 15.15
N GLY A 130 -16.08 6.69 14.00
CA GLY A 130 -16.52 7.14 12.68
C GLY A 130 -15.45 7.14 11.60
N SER A 131 -15.74 7.84 10.52
CA SER A 131 -14.86 7.94 9.35
C SER A 131 -14.35 9.36 9.13
N TRP A 132 -13.13 9.46 8.60
CA TRP A 132 -12.43 10.70 8.29
C TRP A 132 -11.86 10.67 6.90
N LEU A 133 -11.91 11.84 6.27
CA LEU A 133 -11.28 12.13 4.99
C LEU A 133 -10.10 13.06 5.24
N THR A 134 -8.91 12.66 4.78
CA THR A 134 -7.69 13.46 4.88
C THR A 134 -7.16 13.71 3.47
N VAL A 135 -6.83 14.96 3.16
CA VAL A 135 -6.14 15.36 1.92
C VAL A 135 -4.74 15.85 2.26
N ASN A 136 -3.77 15.32 1.53
CA ASN A 136 -2.35 15.63 1.68
C ASN A 136 -1.83 16.26 0.38
N ALA A 137 -1.02 17.30 0.49
CA ALA A 137 -0.23 17.85 -0.59
C ALA A 137 1.20 18.14 -0.11
N VAL A 138 2.16 17.99 -1.02
CA VAL A 138 3.59 18.19 -0.74
C VAL A 138 4.21 18.95 -1.90
N GLY A 139 5.04 19.94 -1.60
CA GLY A 139 5.74 20.78 -2.59
C GLY A 139 5.32 22.24 -2.49
N ASP A 140 5.83 23.06 -3.42
CA ASP A 140 5.67 24.51 -3.41
C ASP A 140 4.21 24.97 -3.59
N ASP A 141 3.40 24.18 -4.32
CA ASP A 141 1.98 24.45 -4.54
C ASP A 141 1.08 23.95 -3.39
N ALA A 142 1.64 23.32 -2.37
CA ALA A 142 0.90 22.78 -1.22
C ALA A 142 0.50 23.90 -0.26
N THR A 143 -0.56 24.62 -0.59
CA THR A 143 -1.12 25.67 0.28
C THR A 143 -2.31 25.17 1.09
N ALA A 144 -2.52 25.74 2.29
CA ALA A 144 -3.67 25.40 3.13
C ALA A 144 -5.00 25.65 2.39
N ALA A 145 -5.09 26.68 1.56
CA ALA A 145 -6.27 26.99 0.77
C ALA A 145 -6.56 25.91 -0.29
N ALA A 146 -5.54 25.54 -1.10
CA ALA A 146 -5.70 24.53 -2.13
C ALA A 146 -6.06 23.14 -1.54
N VAL A 147 -5.43 22.76 -0.42
CA VAL A 147 -5.75 21.49 0.27
C VAL A 147 -7.17 21.52 0.85
N THR A 148 -7.63 22.65 1.39
CA THR A 148 -8.98 22.79 1.90
C THR A 148 -10.02 22.70 0.77
N GLU A 149 -9.80 23.38 -0.35
CA GLU A 149 -10.67 23.29 -1.53
C GLU A 149 -10.76 21.84 -2.03
N ARG A 150 -9.60 21.16 -2.15
CA ARG A 150 -9.59 19.74 -2.54
C ARG A 150 -10.32 18.85 -1.55
N LEU A 151 -10.17 19.12 -0.26
CA LEU A 151 -10.87 18.37 0.79
C LEU A 151 -12.40 18.48 0.65
N GLU A 152 -12.91 19.66 0.31
CA GLU A 152 -14.35 19.87 0.07
C GLU A 152 -14.82 19.07 -1.16
N GLN A 153 -14.07 19.12 -2.26
CA GLN A 153 -14.37 18.35 -3.48
C GLN A 153 -14.40 16.84 -3.21
N GLU A 154 -13.40 16.30 -2.50
CA GLU A 154 -13.35 14.87 -2.19
C GLU A 154 -14.42 14.45 -1.17
N ARG A 155 -14.79 15.32 -0.24
CA ARG A 155 -15.90 15.09 0.67
C ARG A 155 -17.24 14.97 -0.09
N ASP A 156 -17.48 15.87 -1.04
CA ASP A 156 -18.70 15.85 -1.84
C ASP A 156 -18.73 14.59 -2.72
N ARG A 157 -17.62 14.26 -3.39
CA ARG A 157 -17.46 12.99 -4.15
C ARG A 157 -17.73 11.76 -3.28
N LEU A 158 -17.19 11.71 -2.06
CA LEU A 158 -17.42 10.61 -1.13
C LEU A 158 -18.88 10.50 -0.67
N THR A 159 -19.54 11.63 -0.54
CA THR A 159 -20.96 11.69 -0.12
C THR A 159 -21.89 11.16 -1.22
N GLU A 160 -21.54 11.35 -2.48
CA GLU A 160 -22.29 10.91 -3.66
C GLU A 160 -22.03 9.42 -4.03
N LEU A 161 -21.09 8.73 -3.36
CA LEU A 161 -20.82 7.34 -3.65
C LEU A 161 -22.03 6.45 -3.38
N ASP A 162 -22.38 5.64 -4.38
CA ASP A 162 -23.37 4.59 -4.23
C ASP A 162 -22.94 3.58 -3.15
N ALA A 163 -23.89 3.17 -2.33
CA ALA A 163 -23.63 2.26 -1.21
C ALA A 163 -23.25 0.83 -1.68
N ASP A 164 -23.60 0.47 -2.89
CA ASP A 164 -23.31 -0.85 -3.47
C ASP A 164 -22.77 -0.71 -4.90
N PRO A 165 -21.45 -0.77 -5.10
CA PRO A 165 -20.89 -0.94 -6.43
C PRO A 165 -21.20 -2.36 -6.90
N SER A 166 -22.43 -2.57 -7.33
CA SER A 166 -22.93 -3.85 -7.80
C SER A 166 -22.17 -4.33 -9.04
N GLY A 167 -21.79 -5.57 -9.07
CA GLY A 167 -21.59 -6.27 -10.30
C GLY A 167 -20.33 -7.07 -10.53
N ASP A 168 -19.47 -7.24 -9.55
CA ASP A 168 -18.29 -8.08 -9.78
C ASP A 168 -18.60 -9.55 -9.46
N GLY A 169 -19.15 -10.23 -10.44
CA GLY A 169 -19.21 -11.68 -10.45
C GLY A 169 -17.81 -12.27 -10.26
N LYS A 170 -17.70 -13.48 -9.74
CA LYS A 170 -16.42 -14.18 -9.65
C LYS A 170 -15.84 -14.32 -11.07
N PRO A 171 -14.58 -13.94 -11.31
CA PRO A 171 -14.01 -13.87 -12.66
C PRO A 171 -13.93 -15.24 -13.36
N GLY A 172 -14.21 -16.34 -12.67
CA GLY A 172 -14.00 -17.68 -13.20
C GLY A 172 -12.51 -18.01 -13.36
N ILE A 173 -12.22 -19.29 -13.51
CA ILE A 173 -10.85 -19.78 -13.71
C ILE A 173 -10.77 -20.41 -15.10
N ALA A 174 -9.95 -19.82 -15.96
CA ALA A 174 -9.68 -20.33 -17.31
C ALA A 174 -8.50 -21.33 -17.31
N ARG A 175 -7.48 -21.10 -16.48
CA ARG A 175 -6.26 -21.92 -16.43
C ARG A 175 -5.70 -22.00 -15.02
N ARG A 176 -5.07 -23.15 -14.72
CA ARG A 176 -4.25 -23.33 -13.49
C ARG A 176 -2.93 -23.98 -13.89
N GLU A 177 -1.84 -23.43 -13.43
CA GLU A 177 -0.50 -23.94 -13.71
C GLU A 177 0.37 -23.87 -12.45
N ARG A 178 1.16 -24.92 -12.23
CA ARG A 178 2.19 -24.93 -11.21
C ARG A 178 3.56 -24.93 -11.90
N PRO A 179 4.33 -23.84 -11.77
CA PRO A 179 5.66 -23.76 -12.38
C PRO A 179 6.62 -24.85 -11.89
N THR A 180 6.48 -25.24 -10.62
CA THR A 180 7.25 -26.34 -10.05
C THR A 180 6.54 -27.68 -10.31
N ASP A 181 7.17 -28.59 -11.02
CA ASP A 181 6.60 -29.93 -11.25
C ASP A 181 6.50 -30.76 -9.95
N ALA A 182 5.66 -31.78 -10.00
CA ALA A 182 5.37 -32.59 -8.82
C ALA A 182 6.58 -33.44 -8.35
N THR A 183 7.51 -33.77 -9.22
CA THR A 183 8.72 -34.54 -8.88
C THR A 183 9.71 -33.65 -8.13
N ALA A 184 10.05 -32.49 -8.71
CA ALA A 184 10.92 -31.50 -8.07
C ALA A 184 10.36 -31.06 -6.70
N TRP A 185 9.05 -30.92 -6.57
CA TRP A 185 8.42 -30.62 -5.28
C TRP A 185 8.65 -31.73 -4.24
N ARG A 186 8.41 -32.99 -4.59
CA ARG A 186 8.62 -34.13 -3.69
C ARG A 186 10.08 -34.30 -3.28
N GLU A 187 11.00 -34.11 -4.22
CA GLU A 187 12.44 -34.13 -3.95
C GLU A 187 12.85 -33.03 -2.97
N GLY A 188 12.34 -31.80 -3.15
CA GLY A 188 12.55 -30.70 -2.22
C GLY A 188 12.03 -30.99 -0.81
N VAL A 189 10.84 -31.58 -0.72
CA VAL A 189 10.25 -32.01 0.58
C VAL A 189 11.13 -33.10 1.22
N SER A 190 11.56 -34.10 0.47
CA SER A 190 12.43 -35.19 0.99
C SER A 190 13.74 -34.62 1.51
N ALA A 191 14.43 -33.79 0.74
CA ALA A 191 15.68 -33.15 1.14
C ALA A 191 15.53 -32.31 2.41
N ALA A 192 14.41 -31.58 2.53
CA ALA A 192 14.12 -30.80 3.73
C ALA A 192 13.92 -31.69 4.97
N VAL A 193 13.21 -32.80 4.82
CA VAL A 193 12.99 -33.79 5.91
C VAL A 193 14.32 -34.43 6.34
N ASP A 194 15.18 -34.79 5.38
CA ASP A 194 16.47 -35.39 5.70
C ASP A 194 17.39 -34.41 6.47
N ARG A 195 17.38 -33.13 6.13
CA ARG A 195 18.10 -32.09 6.87
C ARG A 195 17.55 -31.87 8.29
N ILE A 196 16.24 -32.00 8.47
CA ILE A 196 15.64 -31.95 9.82
C ILE A 196 16.08 -33.17 10.64
N ARG A 197 16.10 -34.38 10.03
CA ARG A 197 16.53 -35.60 10.71
C ARG A 197 18.02 -35.60 11.06
N ALA A 198 18.84 -34.97 10.21
CA ALA A 198 20.27 -34.77 10.47
C ALA A 198 20.56 -33.74 11.56
N GLY A 199 19.58 -32.96 11.97
CA GLY A 199 19.72 -31.90 12.95
C GLY A 199 20.18 -30.54 12.40
N ASP A 200 20.32 -30.41 11.09
CA ASP A 200 20.71 -29.17 10.40
C ASP A 200 19.62 -28.11 10.49
N LEU A 201 18.36 -28.53 10.52
CA LEU A 201 17.18 -27.68 10.58
C LEU A 201 16.24 -28.17 11.70
N ARG A 202 15.61 -27.25 12.40
CA ARG A 202 14.54 -27.57 13.35
C ARG A 202 13.16 -27.57 12.69
N LYS A 203 12.98 -26.68 11.71
CA LYS A 203 11.74 -26.47 10.99
C LYS A 203 12.06 -25.84 9.64
N VAL A 204 11.30 -26.20 8.63
CA VAL A 204 11.27 -25.50 7.33
C VAL A 204 9.83 -25.33 6.89
N VAL A 205 9.53 -24.21 6.24
CA VAL A 205 8.27 -23.97 5.55
C VAL A 205 8.56 -23.89 4.06
N LEU A 206 7.90 -24.76 3.31
CA LEU A 206 8.01 -24.80 1.86
C LEU A 206 6.81 -24.11 1.24
N ALA A 207 7.02 -23.33 0.19
CA ALA A 207 5.98 -22.68 -0.58
C ALA A 207 6.08 -23.06 -2.06
N GLN A 208 4.94 -23.11 -2.73
CA GLN A 208 4.83 -23.37 -4.15
C GLN A 208 3.94 -22.32 -4.79
N ALA A 209 4.33 -21.80 -5.96
CA ALA A 209 3.51 -20.92 -6.74
C ALA A 209 2.38 -21.69 -7.43
N LEU A 210 1.22 -21.05 -7.53
CA LEU A 210 0.10 -21.47 -8.37
C LEU A 210 -0.30 -20.28 -9.23
N GLU A 211 -0.11 -20.39 -10.53
CA GLU A 211 -0.58 -19.42 -11.50
C GLU A 211 -2.01 -19.73 -11.89
N VAL A 212 -2.86 -18.72 -11.82
CA VAL A 212 -4.28 -18.84 -12.16
C VAL A 212 -4.62 -17.83 -13.24
N GLY A 213 -4.92 -18.33 -14.44
CA GLY A 213 -5.50 -17.52 -15.51
C GLY A 213 -6.99 -17.33 -15.24
N LEU A 214 -7.43 -16.09 -15.20
CA LEU A 214 -8.81 -15.72 -14.96
C LEU A 214 -9.58 -15.63 -16.29
N ALA A 215 -10.88 -15.91 -16.27
CA ALA A 215 -11.74 -15.82 -17.46
C ALA A 215 -12.25 -14.38 -17.72
N SER A 216 -12.21 -13.52 -16.71
CA SER A 216 -12.54 -12.10 -16.79
C SER A 216 -11.67 -11.28 -15.85
N GLU A 217 -11.74 -9.97 -15.92
CA GLU A 217 -10.98 -9.06 -15.07
C GLU A 217 -11.30 -9.27 -13.58
N LEU A 218 -10.28 -9.15 -12.74
CA LEU A 218 -10.37 -9.28 -11.30
C LEU A 218 -10.68 -7.93 -10.66
N SER A 219 -11.74 -7.85 -9.88
CA SER A 219 -12.02 -6.70 -9.04
C SER A 219 -11.23 -6.79 -7.73
N LEU A 220 -10.21 -5.95 -7.57
CA LEU A 220 -9.45 -5.88 -6.32
C LEU A 220 -10.32 -5.50 -5.11
N PRO A 221 -11.28 -4.54 -5.21
CA PRO A 221 -12.21 -4.27 -4.12
C PRO A 221 -12.99 -5.51 -3.67
N ALA A 222 -13.50 -6.31 -4.62
CA ALA A 222 -14.23 -7.53 -4.31
C ALA A 222 -13.34 -8.61 -3.68
N VAL A 223 -12.07 -8.71 -4.10
CA VAL A 223 -11.10 -9.65 -3.50
C VAL A 223 -10.81 -9.27 -2.05
N LEU A 224 -10.50 -8.00 -1.78
CA LEU A 224 -10.17 -7.55 -0.43
C LEU A 224 -11.38 -7.67 0.50
N ASP A 225 -12.58 -7.38 0.03
CA ASP A 225 -13.81 -7.57 0.77
C ASP A 225 -14.03 -9.05 1.15
N CYS A 226 -13.93 -9.93 0.16
CA CYS A 226 -14.01 -11.39 0.39
C CYS A 226 -12.94 -11.91 1.36
N LEU A 227 -11.72 -11.36 1.33
CA LEU A 227 -10.67 -11.72 2.27
C LEU A 227 -11.01 -11.26 3.70
N GLY A 228 -11.58 -10.06 3.86
CA GLY A 228 -12.03 -9.57 5.14
C GLY A 228 -13.13 -10.42 5.76
N ASP A 229 -14.14 -10.79 4.97
CA ASP A 229 -15.22 -11.65 5.42
C ASP A 229 -14.74 -13.04 5.84
N ARG A 230 -13.75 -13.58 5.10
CA ARG A 230 -13.27 -14.95 5.32
C ARG A 230 -12.21 -15.06 6.40
N TYR A 231 -11.44 -14.00 6.60
CA TYR A 231 -10.30 -13.97 7.52
C TYR A 231 -10.30 -12.67 8.34
N PRO A 232 -11.32 -12.44 9.19
CA PRO A 232 -11.49 -11.20 9.93
C PRO A 232 -10.35 -10.89 10.90
N ASP A 233 -9.65 -11.93 11.39
CA ASP A 233 -8.54 -11.80 12.33
C ASP A 233 -7.16 -11.64 11.64
N CYS A 234 -7.16 -11.48 10.30
CA CYS A 234 -5.92 -11.33 9.52
C CYS A 234 -5.73 -9.90 9.05
N PHE A 235 -4.46 -9.49 8.97
CA PHE A 235 -4.08 -8.27 8.27
C PHE A 235 -4.37 -8.42 6.77
N ARG A 236 -5.04 -7.43 6.18
CA ARG A 236 -5.17 -7.32 4.73
C ARG A 236 -4.64 -5.97 4.27
N PHE A 237 -3.88 -6.01 3.21
CA PHE A 237 -3.28 -4.80 2.66
C PHE A 237 -3.22 -4.85 1.14
N LEU A 238 -3.18 -3.68 0.54
CA LEU A 238 -2.93 -3.45 -0.88
C LEU A 238 -1.90 -2.35 -1.01
N VAL A 239 -0.90 -2.58 -1.85
CA VAL A 239 0.02 -1.54 -2.31
C VAL A 239 0.14 -1.71 -3.82
N GLU A 240 -0.47 -0.80 -4.58
CA GLU A 240 -0.30 -0.79 -6.03
C GLU A 240 1.02 -0.11 -6.39
N PRO A 241 1.79 -0.65 -7.35
CA PRO A 241 2.94 0.05 -7.87
C PRO A 241 2.51 1.30 -8.60
N GLU A 242 3.42 2.25 -8.74
CA GLU A 242 3.25 3.35 -9.67
C GLU A 242 3.25 2.76 -11.08
N SER A 243 2.14 2.82 -11.76
CA SER A 243 2.01 2.22 -13.08
C SER A 243 2.99 2.87 -14.05
N GLY A 244 4.02 2.15 -14.40
CA GLY A 244 4.60 2.29 -15.70
C GLY A 244 3.72 1.48 -16.65
N GLY A 245 2.95 2.16 -17.45
CA GLY A 245 2.27 1.61 -18.62
C GLY A 245 1.00 0.83 -18.36
#